data_7592b8faefffd62a1f1343e8035544b8
#
_entry.id   7592b8faefffd62a1f1343e8035544b8
#
_cell.length_a   1.000
_cell.length_b   1.000
_cell.length_c   1.000
_cell.angle_alpha   90.00
_cell.angle_beta   90.00
_cell.angle_gamma   90.00
#
_symmetry.space_group_name_H-M   'P 1'
#
loop_
_entity.id
_entity.type
_entity.pdbx_description
1 polymer ?
#
loop_
_entity_poly.entity_id
_entity_poly.type
_entity_poly.pdbx_seq_one_letter_code
_entity_poly.pdbx_strand_id
1 'polypeptide(L)'
;MEVREGHATNRPPLFEGTYYNYWKMRMKYYIQSVDYQCWEHIESGDYTTASDRDKWTSADKAEFCKNALTITILHCGLFRSEFNRISMCSTAKKIWDKLEVTYEETSRVKESK
;
A
#
# COMPACT_ATOMS: atom_id res chain seq x y z
N MET A 1 -24.74 15.45 -10.84
CA MET A 1 -24.28 15.69 -9.53
C MET A 1 -22.77 15.66 -9.45
N GLU A 2 -22.20 16.67 -8.93
CA GLU A 2 -20.76 16.69 -8.92
C GLU A 2 -20.21 15.72 -7.87
N VAL A 3 -18.96 15.37 -8.06
CA VAL A 3 -18.30 14.49 -7.13
C VAL A 3 -18.03 15.23 -5.84
N ARG A 4 -18.36 14.59 -4.76
CA ARG A 4 -18.10 15.14 -3.46
C ARG A 4 -17.04 14.35 -2.78
N GLU A 5 -16.63 14.86 -1.64
CA GLU A 5 -15.67 14.14 -0.83
C GLU A 5 -16.14 12.76 -0.48
N GLY A 6 -17.43 12.59 -0.25
CA GLY A 6 -17.94 11.28 0.05
C GLY A 6 -17.75 10.29 -1.08
N HIS A 7 -17.80 10.78 -2.30
CA HIS A 7 -17.57 9.90 -3.44
C HIS A 7 -16.09 9.58 -3.60
N ALA A 8 -15.22 10.46 -3.13
CA ALA A 8 -13.80 10.24 -3.23
C ALA A 8 -13.31 9.09 -2.38
N THR A 9 -14.14 8.59 -1.47
CA THR A 9 -13.76 7.43 -0.66
C THR A 9 -13.62 6.18 -1.49
N ASN A 10 -14.12 6.20 -2.73
CA ASN A 10 -13.92 5.07 -3.64
C ASN A 10 -12.53 5.04 -4.23
N ARG A 11 -11.75 6.06 -3.98
CA ARG A 11 -10.40 6.15 -4.50
C ARG A 11 -9.42 6.28 -3.36
N PRO A 12 -8.26 5.63 -3.48
CA PRO A 12 -7.25 5.80 -2.44
C PRO A 12 -6.71 7.23 -2.46
N PRO A 13 -6.27 7.72 -1.28
CA PRO A 13 -5.63 9.04 -1.25
C PRO A 13 -4.35 9.01 -2.07
N LEU A 14 -4.06 10.14 -2.72
CA LEU A 14 -2.93 10.23 -3.62
C LEU A 14 -1.73 10.87 -2.94
N PHE A 15 -0.57 10.22 -3.06
CA PHE A 15 0.68 10.73 -2.52
C PHE A 15 1.55 11.27 -3.65
N GLU A 16 1.98 12.52 -3.51
CA GLU A 16 2.77 13.18 -4.54
C GLU A 16 4.18 13.53 -4.07
N GLY A 17 4.58 12.99 -2.94
CA GLY A 17 5.92 13.24 -2.43
C GLY A 17 5.98 14.20 -1.25
N THR A 18 4.86 14.81 -0.90
CA THR A 18 4.80 15.71 0.26
C THR A 18 3.69 15.27 1.18
N TYR A 19 3.80 15.69 2.45
CA TYR A 19 2.79 15.37 3.47
C TYR A 19 2.64 13.86 3.64
N TYR A 20 3.78 13.19 3.76
CA TYR A 20 3.77 11.73 3.85
C TYR A 20 2.96 11.21 5.03
N ASN A 21 3.12 11.80 6.21
CA ASN A 21 2.42 11.30 7.39
C ASN A 21 0.90 11.46 7.26
N TYR A 22 0.47 12.53 6.64
CA TYR A 22 -0.95 12.74 6.39
C TYR A 22 -1.47 11.66 5.44
N TRP A 23 -0.76 11.43 4.34
CA TRP A 23 -1.17 10.41 3.37
C TRP A 23 -1.14 9.03 3.99
N LYS A 24 -0.10 8.73 4.76
CA LYS A 24 0.06 7.42 5.37
C LYS A 24 -1.13 7.06 6.25
N MET A 25 -1.56 8.02 7.06
CA MET A 25 -2.68 7.80 7.94
C MET A 25 -3.97 7.55 7.15
N ARG A 26 -4.19 8.36 6.14
CA ARG A 26 -5.40 8.22 5.35
C ARG A 26 -5.40 6.92 4.54
N MET A 27 -4.26 6.56 3.99
CA MET A 27 -4.16 5.33 3.22
C MET A 27 -4.35 4.11 4.11
N LYS A 28 -3.81 4.15 5.31
CA LYS A 28 -4.00 3.06 6.26
C LYS A 28 -5.49 2.79 6.48
N TYR A 29 -6.23 3.84 6.78
CA TYR A 29 -7.66 3.66 7.05
C TYR A 29 -8.44 3.33 5.79
N TYR A 30 -7.99 3.85 4.65
CA TYR A 30 -8.63 3.49 3.40
C TYR A 30 -8.52 1.99 3.15
N ILE A 31 -7.32 1.45 3.30
CA ILE A 31 -7.10 0.02 3.08
C ILE A 31 -7.92 -0.81 4.05
N GLN A 32 -7.93 -0.41 5.32
CA GLN A 32 -8.70 -1.14 6.32
C GLN A 32 -10.20 -1.13 6.00
N SER A 33 -10.68 -0.03 5.43
CA SER A 33 -12.10 0.07 5.11
C SER A 33 -12.48 -0.75 3.88
N VAL A 34 -11.54 -0.94 2.97
CA VAL A 34 -11.79 -1.77 1.80
C VAL A 34 -11.80 -3.24 2.18
N ASP A 35 -10.76 -3.66 2.89
CA ASP A 35 -10.64 -5.05 3.30
C ASP A 35 -9.55 -5.12 4.36
N TYR A 36 -9.94 -5.41 5.58
CA TYR A 36 -8.98 -5.42 6.66
C TYR A 36 -7.85 -6.43 6.44
N GLN A 37 -8.13 -7.51 5.74
CA GLN A 37 -7.08 -8.49 5.45
C GLN A 37 -5.98 -7.90 4.59
N CYS A 38 -6.32 -6.93 3.74
CA CYS A 38 -5.29 -6.24 2.97
C CYS A 38 -4.34 -5.49 3.89
N TRP A 39 -4.87 -4.87 4.94
CA TRP A 39 -4.02 -4.18 5.89
C TRP A 39 -3.14 -5.17 6.64
N GLU A 40 -3.65 -6.35 6.94
CA GLU A 40 -2.87 -7.38 7.61
C GLU A 40 -1.67 -7.81 6.77
N HIS A 41 -1.81 -7.81 5.45
CA HIS A 41 -0.68 -8.12 4.58
C HIS A 41 0.45 -7.11 4.73
N ILE A 42 0.09 -5.86 4.97
CA ILE A 42 1.09 -4.83 5.18
C ILE A 42 1.72 -4.97 6.57
N GLU A 43 0.90 -5.23 7.55
CA GLU A 43 1.32 -5.24 8.94
C GLU A 43 2.11 -6.49 9.32
N SER A 44 1.56 -7.65 8.99
CA SER A 44 2.14 -8.90 9.48
C SER A 44 3.26 -9.42 8.59
N GLY A 45 3.43 -8.85 7.45
CA GLY A 45 4.57 -9.19 6.65
C GLY A 45 4.26 -9.99 5.41
N ASP A 46 5.32 -10.50 4.82
CA ASP A 46 5.21 -11.25 3.60
C ASP A 46 4.59 -12.60 3.85
N TYR A 47 3.86 -13.06 2.89
CA TYR A 47 3.36 -14.41 2.87
C TYR A 47 4.24 -15.22 1.93
N THR A 48 4.19 -16.53 2.07
CA THR A 48 4.93 -17.40 1.17
C THR A 48 3.98 -18.41 0.57
N THR A 49 4.20 -18.71 -0.69
CA THR A 49 3.46 -19.74 -1.39
C THR A 49 4.45 -20.68 -2.05
N ALA A 50 3.97 -21.85 -2.44
CA ALA A 50 4.82 -22.76 -3.20
C ALA A 50 5.24 -22.07 -4.50
N SER A 51 6.46 -22.31 -4.94
CA SER A 51 6.94 -21.71 -6.17
C SER A 51 6.21 -22.25 -7.39
N ASP A 52 5.69 -23.46 -7.29
CA ASP A 52 4.95 -24.09 -8.37
C ASP A 52 3.47 -23.83 -8.17
N ARG A 53 2.88 -23.08 -9.08
CA ARG A 53 1.46 -22.71 -8.97
C ARG A 53 0.54 -23.92 -8.91
N ASP A 54 0.93 -24.99 -9.55
CA ASP A 54 0.09 -26.19 -9.54
C ASP A 54 -0.06 -26.78 -8.14
N LYS A 55 0.82 -26.40 -7.24
CA LYS A 55 0.77 -26.88 -5.86
C LYS A 55 0.09 -25.93 -4.92
N TRP A 56 -0.41 -24.80 -5.42
CA TRP A 56 -1.08 -23.83 -4.58
C TRP A 56 -2.40 -24.38 -4.08
N THR A 57 -2.63 -24.20 -2.78
CA THR A 57 -3.92 -24.50 -2.17
C THR A 57 -4.86 -23.33 -2.41
N SER A 58 -6.12 -23.52 -2.05
CA SER A 58 -7.08 -22.43 -2.09
C SER A 58 -6.62 -21.28 -1.21
N ALA A 59 -6.02 -21.60 -0.06
CA ALA A 59 -5.50 -20.56 0.82
C ALA A 59 -4.37 -19.78 0.16
N ASP A 60 -3.50 -20.48 -0.55
CA ASP A 60 -2.41 -19.81 -1.25
C ASP A 60 -2.94 -18.83 -2.28
N LYS A 61 -3.94 -19.26 -3.02
CA LYS A 61 -4.53 -18.38 -4.05
C LYS A 61 -5.19 -17.17 -3.42
N ALA A 62 -5.87 -17.36 -2.30
CA ALA A 62 -6.52 -16.26 -1.60
C ALA A 62 -5.49 -15.25 -1.12
N GLU A 63 -4.38 -15.74 -0.56
CA GLU A 63 -3.32 -14.86 -0.09
C GLU A 63 -2.70 -14.08 -1.24
N PHE A 64 -2.45 -14.76 -2.34
CA PHE A 64 -1.91 -14.10 -3.52
C PHE A 64 -2.85 -12.98 -3.99
N CYS A 65 -4.14 -13.26 -4.04
CA CYS A 65 -5.09 -12.27 -4.50
C CYS A 65 -5.18 -11.08 -3.56
N LYS A 66 -5.09 -11.32 -2.25
CA LYS A 66 -5.11 -10.21 -1.30
C LYS A 66 -3.88 -9.33 -1.45
N ASN A 67 -2.73 -9.96 -1.65
CA ASN A 67 -1.52 -9.18 -1.88
C ASN A 67 -1.64 -8.35 -3.15
N ALA A 68 -2.15 -8.96 -4.21
CA ALA A 68 -2.32 -8.24 -5.48
C ALA A 68 -3.29 -7.09 -5.34
N LEU A 69 -4.37 -7.29 -4.61
CA LEU A 69 -5.34 -6.21 -4.39
C LEU A 69 -4.70 -5.07 -3.61
N THR A 70 -3.95 -5.40 -2.57
CA THR A 70 -3.30 -4.39 -1.75
C THR A 70 -2.28 -3.61 -2.57
N ILE A 71 -1.50 -4.32 -3.38
CA ILE A 71 -0.53 -3.66 -4.26
C ILE A 71 -1.25 -2.71 -5.22
N THR A 72 -2.37 -3.15 -5.78
CA THR A 72 -3.14 -2.32 -6.71
C THR A 72 -3.61 -1.04 -6.02
N ILE A 73 -4.11 -1.17 -4.79
CA ILE A 73 -4.55 0.00 -4.03
C ILE A 73 -3.39 0.97 -3.84
N LEU A 74 -2.23 0.45 -3.44
CA LEU A 74 -1.06 1.29 -3.23
C LEU A 74 -0.61 1.96 -4.52
N HIS A 75 -0.59 1.21 -5.63
CA HIS A 75 -0.22 1.79 -6.91
C HIS A 75 -1.16 2.92 -7.29
N CYS A 76 -2.45 2.75 -7.05
CA CYS A 76 -3.41 3.79 -7.38
C CYS A 76 -3.26 5.01 -6.48
N GLY A 77 -2.67 4.85 -5.32
CA GLY A 77 -2.47 5.94 -4.39
C GLY A 77 -1.15 6.65 -4.53
N LEU A 78 -0.38 6.34 -5.56
CA LEU A 78 0.94 6.95 -5.73
C LEU A 78 1.00 7.68 -7.06
N PHE A 79 1.49 8.92 -7.01
CA PHE A 79 1.74 9.65 -8.23
C PHE A 79 2.87 8.97 -8.99
N ARG A 80 2.92 9.19 -10.30
CA ARG A 80 3.85 8.46 -11.16
C ARG A 80 5.30 8.52 -10.66
N SER A 81 5.72 9.70 -10.20
CA SER A 81 7.10 9.83 -9.74
C SER A 81 7.39 8.94 -8.54
N GLU A 82 6.38 8.72 -7.70
CA GLU A 82 6.55 7.85 -6.53
C GLU A 82 6.43 6.39 -6.91
N PHE A 83 5.58 6.11 -7.90
CA PHE A 83 5.41 4.75 -8.37
C PHE A 83 6.75 4.14 -8.81
N ASN A 84 7.55 4.95 -9.50
CA ASN A 84 8.82 4.43 -10.03
C ASN A 84 9.74 3.92 -8.92
N ARG A 85 9.63 4.51 -7.73
CA ARG A 85 10.49 4.09 -6.62
C ARG A 85 10.15 2.70 -6.11
N ILE A 86 8.89 2.31 -6.26
CA ILE A 86 8.44 1.05 -5.64
C ILE A 86 8.04 0.01 -6.67
N SER A 87 8.26 0.29 -7.94
CA SER A 87 7.75 -0.59 -9.01
C SER A 87 8.33 -2.00 -8.96
N MET A 88 9.51 -2.15 -8.37
CA MET A 88 10.14 -3.47 -8.27
C MET A 88 9.75 -4.24 -7.02
N CYS A 89 8.98 -3.62 -6.13
CA CYS A 89 8.56 -4.31 -4.92
C CYS A 89 7.49 -5.33 -5.24
N SER A 90 7.66 -6.54 -4.74
CA SER A 90 6.77 -7.65 -5.09
C SER A 90 5.67 -7.90 -4.06
N THR A 91 5.73 -7.26 -2.91
CA THR A 91 4.67 -7.41 -1.92
C THR A 91 4.23 -6.05 -1.41
N ALA A 92 3.00 -6.01 -0.89
CA ALA A 92 2.46 -4.77 -0.33
C ALA A 92 3.30 -4.29 0.84
N LYS A 93 3.78 -5.22 1.66
CA LYS A 93 4.62 -4.84 2.79
C LYS A 93 5.90 -4.17 2.33
N LYS A 94 6.53 -4.70 1.29
CA LYS A 94 7.75 -4.08 0.79
C LYS A 94 7.52 -2.69 0.26
N ILE A 95 6.39 -2.46 -0.40
CA ILE A 95 6.05 -1.13 -0.87
C ILE A 95 5.89 -0.18 0.31
N TRP A 96 5.11 -0.60 1.29
CA TRP A 96 4.84 0.23 2.46
C TRP A 96 6.12 0.57 3.21
N ASP A 97 6.96 -0.44 3.43
CA ASP A 97 8.20 -0.24 4.16
C ASP A 97 9.16 0.67 3.41
N LYS A 98 9.22 0.54 2.09
CA LYS A 98 10.11 1.38 1.32
C LYS A 98 9.69 2.85 1.39
N LEU A 99 8.41 3.11 1.30
CA LEU A 99 7.93 4.47 1.44
C LEU A 99 8.21 5.03 2.83
N GLU A 100 8.02 4.19 3.83
CA GLU A 100 8.28 4.59 5.21
C GLU A 100 9.74 4.98 5.41
N VAL A 101 10.64 4.13 4.95
CA VAL A 101 12.07 4.43 5.08
C VAL A 101 12.42 5.71 4.33
N THR A 102 11.86 5.87 3.14
CA THR A 102 12.20 7.00 2.30
C THR A 102 11.70 8.33 2.89
N TYR A 103 10.49 8.35 3.41
CA TYR A 103 9.86 9.62 3.77
C TYR A 103 9.78 9.90 5.26
N GLU A 104 9.65 8.88 6.08
CA GLU A 104 9.61 9.11 7.50
C GLU A 104 10.96 9.53 8.04
N GLU A 105 11.99 8.88 7.56
CA GLU A 105 13.33 9.23 7.99
C GLU A 105 13.69 10.65 7.59
N THR A 106 13.31 11.02 6.38
CA THR A 106 13.56 12.39 5.91
C THR A 106 12.83 13.40 6.77
N SER A 107 11.61 13.08 7.12
CA SER A 107 10.81 13.94 7.97
C SER A 107 11.47 14.11 9.33
N ARG A 108 11.97 13.03 9.88
CA ARG A 108 12.62 13.06 11.19
C ARG A 108 13.87 13.92 11.16
N VAL A 109 14.64 13.80 10.09
CA VAL A 109 15.84 14.61 9.94
C VAL A 109 15.48 16.09 9.91
N LYS A 110 14.43 16.43 9.18
CA LYS A 110 13.99 17.82 9.13
C LYS A 110 13.56 18.32 10.48
N GLU A 111 12.87 17.49 11.23
CA GLU A 111 12.37 17.90 12.54
C GLU A 111 13.49 18.11 13.53
N SER A 112 14.58 17.40 13.39
CA SER A 112 15.66 17.51 14.35
C SER A 112 16.47 18.78 14.16
N LYS A 113 16.19 19.54 13.15
CA LYS A 113 16.82 20.82 12.96
C LYS A 113 16.01 21.91 13.62
#